data_644e60a49b4bae3540b79f44148b7206
#
_entry.id   644e60a49b4bae3540b79f44148b7206
#
_cell.length_a   1.000
_cell.length_b   1.000
_cell.length_c   1.000
_cell.angle_alpha   90.00
_cell.angle_beta   90.00
_cell.angle_gamma   90.00
#
_symmetry.space_group_name_H-M   'P 1'
#
loop_
_entity.id
_entity.type
_entity.pdbx_description
1 polymer ?
#
loop_
_entity_poly.entity_id
_entity_poly.type
_entity_poly.pdbx_seq_one_letter_code
_entity_poly.pdbx_strand_id
1 'polypeptide(L)'
;DRQIKMAESVIRDLRKTLNTEPVYSPQLYVSPERSKLEWKGTLGVCDRIEEFEADVAEISDDLLNRAKELAAKIQLSLAMFSGKMDRTRVIYEQDSGELDEDELYQSRYNRNIFFEEVTAPSAILEVVILLDLSGSMCTGDKIPTQIVISSALALAFNKYPNVVYYSIYGHRCGDEGIEVIRFHERGEKLQLGKLFSQQALNANADGYAMLYCFDKFKSDAKNKLFFMISDGAPSATGYDGEDAREHVWEVVREGKKRGIEVLSVGIDNFDQADMYEEFIPYSGPEITTKISQWIRKKFMSLADDNSF
;
A
#
# COMPACT_ATOMS: atom_id res chain seq x y z
N ASP A 1 -25.66 19.35 -10.79
CA ASP A 1 -25.99 18.73 -12.10
C ASP A 1 -24.79 18.42 -13.00
N ARG A 2 -23.79 19.31 -13.11
CA ARG A 2 -22.61 19.09 -13.98
C ARG A 2 -21.62 18.09 -13.39
N GLN A 3 -21.45 18.10 -12.09
CA GLN A 3 -20.55 17.16 -11.37
C GLN A 3 -21.13 15.75 -11.32
N ILE A 4 -22.45 15.61 -11.18
CA ILE A 4 -23.14 14.32 -11.20
C ILE A 4 -23.02 13.67 -12.59
N LYS A 5 -23.26 14.43 -13.66
CA LYS A 5 -23.10 13.94 -15.04
C LYS A 5 -21.66 13.54 -15.37
N MET A 6 -20.68 14.25 -14.82
CA MET A 6 -19.26 13.90 -14.98
C MET A 6 -18.90 12.61 -14.23
N ALA A 7 -19.41 12.42 -13.02
CA ALA A 7 -19.26 11.20 -12.26
C ALA A 7 -19.94 9.99 -12.96
N GLU A 8 -21.14 10.17 -13.50
CA GLU A 8 -21.85 9.12 -14.26
C GLU A 8 -21.13 8.74 -15.55
N SER A 9 -20.52 9.71 -16.25
CA SER A 9 -19.68 9.45 -17.43
C SER A 9 -18.46 8.63 -17.08
N VAL A 10 -17.74 9.00 -16.03
CA VAL A 10 -16.57 8.27 -15.55
C VAL A 10 -16.93 6.84 -15.09
N ILE A 11 -18.06 6.67 -14.41
CA ILE A 11 -18.55 5.34 -14.00
C ILE A 11 -18.92 4.49 -15.23
N ARG A 12 -19.50 5.10 -16.27
CA ARG A 12 -19.85 4.39 -17.52
C ARG A 12 -18.61 3.96 -18.29
N ASP A 13 -17.59 4.79 -18.36
CA ASP A 13 -16.34 4.49 -19.04
C ASP A 13 -15.53 3.43 -18.25
N LEU A 14 -15.53 3.51 -16.92
CA LEU A 14 -14.94 2.47 -16.05
C LEU A 14 -15.66 1.11 -16.19
N ARG A 15 -16.99 1.10 -16.36
CA ARG A 15 -17.74 -0.16 -16.61
C ARG A 15 -17.44 -0.76 -17.99
N LYS A 16 -17.18 0.05 -19.00
CA LYS A 16 -16.75 -0.44 -20.32
C LYS A 16 -15.36 -1.07 -20.26
N THR A 17 -14.41 -0.44 -19.56
CA THR A 17 -13.04 -0.98 -19.42
C THR A 17 -13.02 -2.29 -18.63
N LEU A 18 -13.93 -2.45 -17.65
CA LEU A 18 -14.07 -3.67 -16.85
C LEU A 18 -14.62 -4.88 -17.63
N ASN A 19 -15.35 -4.62 -18.73
CA ASN A 19 -15.97 -5.69 -19.52
C ASN A 19 -15.15 -6.15 -20.74
N THR A 20 -14.03 -5.50 -21.05
CA THR A 20 -13.32 -5.71 -22.32
C THR A 20 -11.88 -6.22 -22.19
N GLU A 21 -11.31 -6.28 -20.99
CA GLU A 21 -9.98 -6.87 -20.81
C GLU A 21 -10.02 -8.04 -19.83
N PRO A 22 -9.27 -9.13 -20.12
CA PRO A 22 -9.06 -10.15 -19.11
C PRO A 22 -8.43 -9.47 -17.89
N VAL A 23 -9.10 -9.55 -16.74
CA VAL A 23 -8.51 -9.19 -15.47
C VAL A 23 -7.19 -9.94 -15.39
N TYR A 24 -6.08 -9.24 -15.49
CA TYR A 24 -4.78 -9.81 -15.25
C TYR A 24 -4.78 -10.24 -13.78
N SER A 25 -5.12 -11.49 -13.55
CA SER A 25 -4.84 -12.11 -12.28
C SER A 25 -3.31 -12.05 -12.18
N PRO A 26 -2.73 -11.42 -11.15
CA PRO A 26 -1.32 -11.60 -10.89
C PRO A 26 -1.12 -13.12 -10.98
N GLN A 27 -0.22 -13.57 -11.85
CA GLN A 27 0.04 -15.00 -11.96
C GLN A 27 0.44 -15.42 -10.55
N LEU A 28 -0.41 -16.21 -9.91
CA LEU A 28 -0.06 -16.90 -8.69
C LEU A 28 1.11 -17.82 -9.10
N TYR A 29 2.31 -17.31 -8.92
CA TYR A 29 3.48 -18.14 -9.01
C TYR A 29 3.43 -19.07 -7.78
N VAL A 30 2.89 -20.25 -8.00
CA VAL A 30 3.00 -21.32 -7.01
C VAL A 30 4.45 -21.76 -7.06
N SER A 31 5.27 -21.14 -6.22
CA SER A 31 6.62 -21.59 -6.00
C SER A 31 6.59 -23.07 -5.63
N PRO A 32 7.39 -23.93 -6.26
CA PRO A 32 7.58 -25.31 -5.81
C PRO A 32 7.89 -25.26 -4.31
N GLU A 33 7.35 -26.21 -3.54
CA GLU A 33 7.58 -26.30 -2.09
C GLU A 33 9.07 -26.18 -1.80
N ARG A 34 9.49 -24.97 -1.41
CA ARG A 34 10.86 -24.74 -0.96
C ARG A 34 10.95 -25.28 0.47
N SER A 35 11.94 -26.12 0.70
CA SER A 35 12.26 -26.61 2.03
C SER A 35 12.45 -25.43 2.99
N LYS A 36 12.02 -25.59 4.24
CA LYS A 36 12.24 -24.61 5.32
C LYS A 36 13.74 -24.44 5.57
N LEU A 37 14.38 -23.63 4.77
CA LEU A 37 15.74 -23.18 5.02
C LEU A 37 15.68 -22.01 6.00
N GLU A 38 16.18 -22.24 7.21
CA GLU A 38 16.52 -21.13 8.09
C GLU A 38 17.60 -20.31 7.37
N TRP A 39 17.34 -19.04 7.14
CA TRP A 39 18.33 -18.12 6.59
C TRP A 39 19.57 -18.13 7.47
N LYS A 40 20.69 -18.64 6.94
CA LYS A 40 21.96 -18.77 7.66
C LYS A 40 23.03 -17.81 7.16
N GLY A 41 22.68 -16.89 6.27
CA GLY A 41 23.61 -15.89 5.79
C GLY A 41 23.89 -14.85 6.85
N THR A 42 25.03 -14.94 7.51
CA THR A 42 25.59 -13.82 8.25
C THR A 42 26.09 -12.80 7.23
N LEU A 43 25.26 -11.81 6.98
CA LEU A 43 25.59 -10.69 6.12
C LEU A 43 26.25 -9.63 6.98
N GLY A 44 27.54 -9.72 7.12
CA GLY A 44 28.32 -8.84 8.00
C GLY A 44 28.16 -7.34 7.73
N VAL A 45 27.54 -6.96 6.62
CA VAL A 45 27.23 -5.59 6.24
C VAL A 45 25.75 -5.25 6.46
N CYS A 46 24.84 -6.23 6.36
CA CYS A 46 23.41 -6.01 6.50
C CYS A 46 22.90 -6.11 7.94
N ASP A 47 23.74 -6.48 8.89
CA ASP A 47 23.39 -6.57 10.32
C ASP A 47 23.13 -5.20 10.97
N ARG A 48 23.58 -4.12 10.32
CA ARG A 48 23.40 -2.76 10.81
C ARG A 48 22.41 -2.01 9.94
N ILE A 49 21.35 -1.51 10.56
CA ILE A 49 20.37 -0.65 9.91
C ILE A 49 20.38 0.70 10.60
N GLU A 50 20.59 1.76 9.83
CA GLU A 50 20.50 3.13 10.31
C GLU A 50 19.40 3.90 9.60
N GLU A 51 18.60 4.64 10.37
CA GLU A 51 17.54 5.49 9.83
C GLU A 51 18.02 6.94 9.71
N PHE A 52 17.78 7.52 8.55
CA PHE A 52 18.09 8.92 8.25
C PHE A 52 16.81 9.64 7.83
N GLU A 53 16.71 10.92 8.10
CA GLU A 53 15.65 11.76 7.57
C GLU A 53 16.00 12.22 6.15
N ALA A 54 15.02 12.19 5.25
CA ALA A 54 15.20 12.65 3.88
C ALA A 54 15.40 14.18 3.83
N ASP A 55 16.27 14.61 2.95
CA ASP A 55 16.43 16.02 2.61
C ASP A 55 15.19 16.56 1.90
N VAL A 56 15.11 17.88 1.74
CA VAL A 56 14.04 18.53 1.00
C VAL A 56 14.62 19.09 -0.30
N ALA A 57 14.11 18.58 -1.43
CA ALA A 57 14.50 19.05 -2.76
C ALA A 57 13.43 19.94 -3.39
N GLU A 58 13.82 20.62 -4.47
CA GLU A 58 12.90 21.38 -5.31
C GLU A 58 11.91 20.45 -6.03
N ILE A 59 10.67 20.89 -6.10
CA ILE A 59 9.58 20.09 -6.69
C ILE A 59 9.51 20.37 -8.19
N SER A 60 9.70 19.34 -9.00
CA SER A 60 9.47 19.42 -10.46
C SER A 60 7.98 19.47 -10.76
N ASP A 61 7.54 20.52 -11.45
CA ASP A 61 6.13 20.71 -11.83
C ASP A 61 5.62 19.59 -12.75
N ASP A 62 6.43 19.09 -13.67
CA ASP A 62 6.06 17.98 -14.55
C ASP A 62 5.76 16.71 -13.76
N LEU A 63 6.69 16.28 -12.91
CA LEU A 63 6.51 15.09 -12.07
C LEU A 63 5.35 15.26 -11.10
N LEU A 64 5.17 16.45 -10.54
CA LEU A 64 4.05 16.75 -9.65
C LEU A 64 2.70 16.65 -10.36
N ASN A 65 2.60 17.14 -11.60
CA ASN A 65 1.36 17.06 -12.37
C ASN A 65 1.02 15.60 -12.70
N ARG A 66 1.99 14.81 -13.13
CA ARG A 66 1.83 13.36 -13.34
C ARG A 66 1.40 12.64 -12.05
N ALA A 67 2.01 13.00 -10.91
CA ALA A 67 1.61 12.46 -9.62
C ALA A 67 0.18 12.84 -9.22
N LYS A 68 -0.26 14.06 -9.47
CA LYS A 68 -1.65 14.51 -9.20
C LYS A 68 -2.68 13.75 -10.05
N GLU A 69 -2.38 13.49 -11.32
CA GLU A 69 -3.26 12.72 -12.21
C GLU A 69 -3.44 11.28 -11.69
N LEU A 70 -2.35 10.64 -11.28
CA LEU A 70 -2.40 9.31 -10.68
C LEU A 70 -3.14 9.35 -9.33
N ALA A 71 -2.83 10.33 -8.48
CA ALA A 71 -3.47 10.50 -7.17
C ALA A 71 -4.99 10.64 -7.31
N ALA A 72 -5.50 11.37 -8.31
CA ALA A 72 -6.92 11.53 -8.55
C ALA A 72 -7.64 10.19 -8.81
N LYS A 73 -7.00 9.27 -9.55
CA LYS A 73 -7.52 7.92 -9.80
C LYS A 73 -7.57 7.08 -8.52
N ILE A 74 -6.51 7.14 -7.71
CA ILE A 74 -6.43 6.42 -6.43
C ILE A 74 -7.45 6.99 -5.44
N GLN A 75 -7.59 8.32 -5.38
CA GLN A 75 -8.56 8.99 -4.51
C GLN A 75 -10.00 8.59 -4.81
N LEU A 76 -10.36 8.37 -6.07
CA LEU A 76 -11.69 7.87 -6.43
C LEU A 76 -11.95 6.49 -5.82
N SER A 77 -10.95 5.61 -5.84
CA SER A 77 -11.05 4.28 -5.22
C SER A 77 -11.16 4.35 -3.69
N LEU A 78 -10.40 5.25 -3.06
CA LEU A 78 -10.46 5.49 -1.62
C LEU A 78 -11.79 6.12 -1.18
N ALA A 79 -12.36 7.02 -1.98
CA ALA A 79 -13.66 7.63 -1.70
C ALA A 79 -14.78 6.59 -1.67
N MET A 80 -14.73 5.61 -2.57
CA MET A 80 -15.70 4.50 -2.57
C MET A 80 -15.55 3.61 -1.35
N PHE A 81 -14.32 3.38 -0.89
CA PHE A 81 -14.02 2.64 0.32
C PHE A 81 -14.50 3.40 1.57
N SER A 82 -14.11 4.66 1.73
CA SER A 82 -14.55 5.51 2.85
C SER A 82 -16.07 5.57 2.97
N GLY A 83 -16.79 5.77 1.87
CA GLY A 83 -18.25 5.79 1.87
C GLY A 83 -18.93 4.46 2.25
N LYS A 84 -18.24 3.33 2.10
CA LYS A 84 -18.73 2.04 2.63
C LYS A 84 -18.47 1.89 4.13
N MET A 85 -17.48 2.55 4.66
CA MET A 85 -17.06 2.47 6.06
C MET A 85 -17.88 3.36 6.99
N ASP A 86 -18.41 4.48 6.48
CA ASP A 86 -19.25 5.43 7.25
C ASP A 86 -20.71 4.96 7.40
N ARG A 87 -21.02 3.70 7.21
CA ARG A 87 -22.37 3.18 7.38
C ARG A 87 -22.66 3.05 8.86
N THR A 88 -23.42 3.98 9.38
CA THR A 88 -24.18 3.81 10.62
C THR A 88 -25.16 2.65 10.42
N ARG A 89 -25.04 1.61 11.22
CA ARG A 89 -26.03 0.52 11.27
C ARG A 89 -27.03 0.84 12.35
N VAL A 90 -28.28 0.79 12.02
CA VAL A 90 -29.36 0.84 12.97
C VAL A 90 -29.67 -0.61 13.38
N ILE A 91 -29.46 -0.93 14.66
CA ILE A 91 -29.81 -2.22 15.23
C ILE A 91 -31.13 -2.06 15.94
N TYR A 92 -32.16 -2.63 15.39
CA TYR A 92 -33.52 -2.62 15.98
C TYR A 92 -33.67 -3.67 17.08
N GLU A 93 -34.80 -3.65 17.76
CA GLU A 93 -35.19 -4.62 18.82
C GLU A 93 -34.19 -4.65 20.00
N GLN A 94 -33.68 -3.49 20.37
CA GLN A 94 -32.84 -3.33 21.56
C GLN A 94 -33.68 -3.09 22.85
N ASP A 95 -33.11 -3.39 24.00
CA ASP A 95 -33.68 -3.15 25.30
C ASP A 95 -33.37 -1.75 25.86
N SER A 96 -32.49 -1.02 25.18
CA SER A 96 -32.03 0.34 25.49
C SER A 96 -31.55 1.04 24.22
N GLY A 97 -31.58 2.37 24.16
CA GLY A 97 -31.16 3.17 23.00
C GLY A 97 -32.17 4.26 22.70
N GLU A 98 -32.29 4.65 21.44
CA GLU A 98 -33.33 5.54 20.96
C GLU A 98 -34.65 4.76 20.76
N LEU A 99 -35.77 5.42 21.07
CA LEU A 99 -37.07 4.80 21.00
C LEU A 99 -37.50 4.62 19.54
N ASP A 100 -37.88 3.40 19.15
CA ASP A 100 -38.51 3.14 17.85
C ASP A 100 -40.01 3.50 17.95
N GLU A 101 -40.37 4.64 17.39
CA GLU A 101 -41.74 5.15 17.43
C GLU A 101 -42.72 4.22 16.69
N ASP A 102 -42.26 3.50 15.68
CA ASP A 102 -43.07 2.55 14.90
C ASP A 102 -43.40 1.27 15.70
N GLU A 103 -42.57 0.91 16.68
CA GLU A 103 -42.73 -0.26 17.53
C GLU A 103 -43.40 0.05 18.89
N LEU A 104 -43.73 1.31 19.16
CA LEU A 104 -44.36 1.76 20.42
C LEU A 104 -45.65 1.00 20.76
N TYR A 105 -46.42 0.57 19.78
CA TYR A 105 -47.64 -0.18 20.00
C TYR A 105 -47.42 -1.57 20.62
N GLN A 106 -46.21 -2.12 20.46
CA GLN A 106 -45.79 -3.39 21.04
C GLN A 106 -45.24 -3.26 22.46
N SER A 107 -45.02 -2.04 22.95
CA SER A 107 -44.36 -1.76 24.25
C SER A 107 -44.99 -2.48 25.43
N ARG A 108 -46.29 -2.86 25.34
CA ARG A 108 -47.00 -3.65 26.37
C ARG A 108 -46.58 -5.13 26.41
N TYR A 109 -46.03 -5.65 25.33
CA TYR A 109 -45.72 -7.09 25.14
C TYR A 109 -44.25 -7.33 24.92
N ASN A 110 -43.52 -6.35 24.40
CA ASN A 110 -42.11 -6.42 24.08
C ASN A 110 -41.38 -5.21 24.68
N ARG A 111 -40.25 -5.45 25.36
CA ARG A 111 -39.40 -4.38 25.89
C ARG A 111 -38.33 -3.91 24.90
N ASN A 112 -38.12 -4.66 23.81
CA ASN A 112 -37.13 -4.38 22.82
C ASN A 112 -37.67 -3.45 21.73
N ILE A 113 -38.08 -2.24 22.16
CA ILE A 113 -38.67 -1.19 21.32
C ILE A 113 -37.69 -0.03 21.06
N PHE A 114 -36.44 -0.26 21.33
CA PHE A 114 -35.39 0.71 21.08
C PHE A 114 -34.53 0.29 19.88
N PHE A 115 -33.91 1.27 19.27
CA PHE A 115 -32.85 1.04 18.30
C PHE A 115 -31.56 1.72 18.77
N GLU A 116 -30.44 1.20 18.37
CA GLU A 116 -29.13 1.78 18.61
C GLU A 116 -28.44 2.05 17.27
N GLU A 117 -27.99 3.29 17.08
CA GLU A 117 -27.12 3.62 15.97
C GLU A 117 -25.68 3.23 16.32
N VAL A 118 -25.24 2.10 15.81
CA VAL A 118 -23.84 1.67 15.96
C VAL A 118 -23.04 2.15 14.76
N THR A 119 -22.20 3.13 15.00
CA THR A 119 -21.17 3.50 14.02
C THR A 119 -20.13 2.40 14.02
N ALA A 120 -20.07 1.62 12.94
CA ALA A 120 -19.01 0.64 12.78
C ALA A 120 -17.66 1.36 12.88
N PRO A 121 -16.71 0.89 13.70
CA PRO A 121 -15.39 1.49 13.76
C PRO A 121 -14.81 1.52 12.36
N SER A 122 -14.42 2.70 11.88
CA SER A 122 -13.75 2.86 10.57
C SER A 122 -12.61 1.85 10.51
N ALA A 123 -12.61 0.99 9.52
CA ALA A 123 -11.49 0.09 9.34
C ALA A 123 -10.27 0.94 8.98
N ILE A 124 -9.39 1.12 9.95
CA ILE A 124 -8.15 1.84 9.76
C ILE A 124 -7.25 0.97 8.90
N LEU A 125 -6.86 1.53 7.77
CA LEU A 125 -5.84 0.96 6.89
C LEU A 125 -4.50 1.56 7.25
N GLU A 126 -3.52 0.74 7.52
CA GLU A 126 -2.14 1.18 7.69
C GLU A 126 -1.30 0.74 6.49
N VAL A 127 -0.58 1.68 5.91
CA VAL A 127 0.23 1.48 4.71
C VAL A 127 1.68 1.85 4.99
N VAL A 128 2.59 0.96 4.65
CA VAL A 128 4.02 1.26 4.63
C VAL A 128 4.53 1.09 3.21
N ILE A 129 5.23 2.09 2.70
CA ILE A 129 5.82 2.10 1.36
C ILE A 129 7.33 2.09 1.52
N LEU A 130 7.98 1.14 0.86
CA LEU A 130 9.43 1.04 0.78
C LEU A 130 9.88 1.26 -0.65
N LEU A 131 10.81 2.20 -0.82
CA LEU A 131 11.36 2.64 -2.10
C LEU A 131 12.78 2.11 -2.24
N ASP A 132 13.08 1.49 -3.34
CA ASP A 132 14.45 1.09 -3.69
C ASP A 132 15.23 2.33 -4.13
N LEU A 133 16.35 2.58 -3.47
CA LEU A 133 17.28 3.66 -3.78
C LEU A 133 18.65 3.10 -4.21
N SER A 134 18.69 1.88 -4.68
CA SER A 134 19.94 1.27 -5.19
C SER A 134 20.43 1.91 -6.48
N GLY A 135 21.70 1.69 -6.79
CA GLY A 135 22.35 2.28 -7.95
C GLY A 135 21.71 1.92 -9.30
N SER A 136 21.07 0.77 -9.42
CA SER A 136 20.32 0.35 -10.63
C SER A 136 19.17 1.31 -10.97
N MET A 137 18.61 1.97 -9.97
CA MET A 137 17.56 2.98 -10.13
C MET A 137 18.03 4.28 -10.78
N CYS A 138 19.37 4.51 -10.91
CA CYS A 138 19.93 5.68 -11.59
C CYS A 138 19.68 5.69 -13.10
N THR A 139 19.33 4.57 -13.71
CA THR A 139 19.22 4.43 -15.16
C THR A 139 17.83 4.76 -15.68
N GLY A 140 17.74 5.49 -16.80
CA GLY A 140 16.47 5.83 -17.44
C GLY A 140 15.57 6.70 -16.56
N ASP A 141 14.26 6.46 -16.68
CA ASP A 141 13.22 7.23 -15.93
C ASP A 141 12.77 6.54 -14.64
N LYS A 142 13.60 5.67 -14.03
CA LYS A 142 13.18 4.87 -12.87
C LYS A 142 12.93 5.73 -11.64
N ILE A 143 13.92 6.56 -11.22
CA ILE A 143 13.71 7.50 -10.09
C ILE A 143 12.59 8.50 -10.36
N PRO A 144 12.50 9.19 -11.51
CA PRO A 144 11.34 10.02 -11.83
C PRO A 144 10.00 9.28 -11.71
N THR A 145 9.94 8.04 -12.21
CA THR A 145 8.74 7.21 -12.10
C THR A 145 8.41 6.87 -10.65
N GLN A 146 9.41 6.49 -9.85
CA GLN A 146 9.24 6.19 -8.43
C GLN A 146 8.77 7.42 -7.65
N ILE A 147 9.30 8.61 -7.95
CA ILE A 147 8.84 9.89 -7.38
C ILE A 147 7.36 10.11 -7.71
N VAL A 148 6.95 9.89 -8.96
CA VAL A 148 5.55 10.04 -9.38
C VAL A 148 4.64 9.08 -8.62
N ILE A 149 5.01 7.79 -8.52
CA ILE A 149 4.19 6.79 -7.84
C ILE A 149 4.09 7.08 -6.34
N SER A 150 5.23 7.31 -5.68
CA SER A 150 5.26 7.57 -4.23
C SER A 150 4.54 8.87 -3.86
N SER A 151 4.72 9.92 -4.65
CA SER A 151 4.01 11.19 -4.45
C SER A 151 2.51 11.06 -4.69
N ALA A 152 2.10 10.28 -5.69
CA ALA A 152 0.69 10.04 -5.97
C ALA A 152 0.00 9.29 -4.83
N LEU A 153 0.64 8.24 -4.29
CA LEU A 153 0.14 7.51 -3.14
C LEU A 153 0.04 8.44 -1.92
N ALA A 154 1.09 9.21 -1.64
CA ALA A 154 1.11 10.18 -0.54
C ALA A 154 -0.03 11.21 -0.66
N LEU A 155 -0.20 11.82 -1.84
CA LEU A 155 -1.28 12.79 -2.09
C LEU A 155 -2.68 12.16 -1.97
N ALA A 156 -2.82 10.91 -2.39
CA ALA A 156 -4.08 10.21 -2.29
C ALA A 156 -4.42 9.87 -0.82
N PHE A 157 -3.49 9.31 -0.08
CA PHE A 157 -3.69 8.94 1.32
C PHE A 157 -3.86 10.15 2.24
N ASN A 158 -3.09 11.21 2.02
CA ASN A 158 -3.18 12.44 2.80
C ASN A 158 -4.57 13.12 2.74
N LYS A 159 -5.39 12.78 1.73
CA LYS A 159 -6.76 13.28 1.61
C LYS A 159 -7.74 12.55 2.56
N TYR A 160 -7.37 11.35 3.03
CA TYR A 160 -8.21 10.51 3.89
C TYR A 160 -7.51 10.17 5.23
N PRO A 161 -7.12 11.17 6.05
CA PRO A 161 -6.26 10.96 7.22
C PRO A 161 -6.92 10.15 8.33
N ASN A 162 -8.25 10.06 8.33
CA ASN A 162 -9.00 9.28 9.33
C ASN A 162 -9.18 7.81 8.91
N VAL A 163 -8.89 7.48 7.64
CA VAL A 163 -9.11 6.14 7.07
C VAL A 163 -7.79 5.46 6.78
N VAL A 164 -6.80 6.21 6.28
CA VAL A 164 -5.50 5.67 5.88
C VAL A 164 -4.39 6.35 6.67
N TYR A 165 -3.64 5.55 7.42
CA TYR A 165 -2.36 5.96 7.98
C TYR A 165 -1.24 5.40 7.13
N TYR A 166 -0.22 6.21 6.85
CA TYR A 166 0.86 5.76 5.98
C TYR A 166 2.21 6.31 6.39
N SER A 167 3.26 5.55 6.06
CA SER A 167 4.66 5.94 6.19
C SER A 167 5.41 5.58 4.90
N ILE A 168 6.41 6.35 4.55
CA ILE A 168 7.21 6.17 3.33
C ILE A 168 8.69 6.19 3.70
N TYR A 169 9.36 5.09 3.38
CA TYR A 169 10.78 4.89 3.56
C TYR A 169 11.46 4.59 2.24
N GLY A 170 12.72 4.88 2.13
CA GLY A 170 13.59 4.36 1.10
C GLY A 170 14.72 3.56 1.72
N HIS A 171 15.35 2.69 0.96
CA HIS A 171 16.50 1.95 1.45
C HIS A 171 17.59 1.82 0.38
N ARG A 172 18.81 1.72 0.86
CA ARG A 172 20.00 1.36 0.10
C ARG A 172 21.00 0.70 1.03
N CYS A 173 21.93 -0.07 0.49
CA CYS A 173 22.94 -0.79 1.27
C CYS A 173 24.32 -0.32 0.84
N GLY A 174 25.05 0.34 1.76
CA GLY A 174 26.44 0.75 1.59
C GLY A 174 27.42 -0.19 2.28
N ASP A 175 28.68 0.23 2.34
CA ASP A 175 29.75 -0.54 3.00
C ASP A 175 29.59 -0.63 4.53
N GLU A 176 28.86 0.32 5.12
CA GLU A 176 28.65 0.39 6.58
C GLU A 176 27.33 -0.26 7.05
N GLY A 177 26.48 -0.69 6.12
CA GLY A 177 25.20 -1.30 6.41
C GLY A 177 24.04 -0.79 5.55
N ILE A 178 22.84 -1.02 6.02
CA ILE A 178 21.61 -0.60 5.35
C ILE A 178 21.22 0.77 5.87
N GLU A 179 21.11 1.71 4.95
CA GLU A 179 20.55 3.05 5.22
C GLU A 179 19.06 3.02 4.88
N VAL A 180 18.23 3.36 5.87
CA VAL A 180 16.80 3.57 5.67
C VAL A 180 16.53 5.07 5.71
N ILE A 181 15.99 5.63 4.64
CA ILE A 181 15.71 7.05 4.50
C ILE A 181 14.21 7.27 4.73
N ARG A 182 13.87 8.04 5.76
CA ARG A 182 12.49 8.37 6.11
C ARG A 182 12.01 9.60 5.33
N PHE A 183 11.12 9.39 4.39
CA PHE A 183 10.47 10.46 3.62
C PHE A 183 9.21 10.99 4.29
N HIS A 184 8.46 10.14 4.95
CA HIS A 184 7.24 10.50 5.67
C HIS A 184 6.94 9.47 6.76
N GLU A 185 6.56 9.95 7.93
CA GLU A 185 6.11 9.11 9.03
C GLU A 185 4.64 9.36 9.34
N ARG A 186 3.95 8.34 9.77
CA ARG A 186 2.54 8.39 10.19
C ARG A 186 2.29 9.53 11.18
N GLY A 187 1.34 10.41 10.84
CA GLY A 187 0.94 11.53 11.69
C GLY A 187 1.73 12.81 11.47
N GLU A 188 2.77 12.78 10.66
CA GLU A 188 3.48 13.98 10.25
C GLU A 188 2.71 14.74 9.14
N LYS A 189 3.01 16.02 9.00
CA LYS A 189 2.54 16.80 7.85
C LYS A 189 3.34 16.39 6.62
N LEU A 190 2.63 16.01 5.54
CA LEU A 190 3.25 15.65 4.27
C LEU A 190 4.13 16.79 3.72
N GLN A 191 5.39 16.49 3.47
CA GLN A 191 6.38 17.39 2.84
C GLN A 191 6.80 16.76 1.50
N LEU A 192 6.14 17.14 0.41
CA LEU A 192 6.42 16.58 -0.92
C LEU A 192 7.88 16.73 -1.35
N GLY A 193 8.54 17.84 -0.96
CA GLY A 193 9.96 18.05 -1.28
C GLY A 193 10.88 16.93 -0.79
N LYS A 194 10.51 16.22 0.30
CA LYS A 194 11.25 15.03 0.74
C LYS A 194 11.15 13.90 -0.29
N LEU A 195 9.98 13.66 -0.88
CA LEU A 195 9.80 12.62 -1.91
C LEU A 195 10.53 12.97 -3.21
N PHE A 196 10.81 14.24 -3.46
CA PHE A 196 11.58 14.68 -4.62
C PHE A 196 13.10 14.62 -4.41
N SER A 197 13.58 14.38 -3.19
CA SER A 197 15.00 14.21 -2.87
C SER A 197 15.53 12.80 -3.06
N GLN A 198 14.74 11.88 -3.64
CA GLN A 198 15.18 10.50 -3.89
C GLN A 198 16.45 10.47 -4.75
N GLN A 199 17.44 9.76 -4.27
CA GLN A 199 18.73 9.58 -4.94
C GLN A 199 19.11 8.12 -4.90
N ALA A 200 19.40 7.55 -6.05
CA ALA A 200 19.84 6.17 -6.18
C ALA A 200 21.35 6.06 -6.01
N LEU A 201 21.78 5.29 -5.03
CA LEU A 201 23.18 5.06 -4.69
C LEU A 201 23.36 3.64 -4.12
N ASN A 202 24.58 3.10 -4.27
CA ASN A 202 24.98 1.85 -3.62
C ASN A 202 24.19 0.60 -4.10
N ALA A 203 24.06 -0.37 -3.23
CA ALA A 203 23.39 -1.64 -3.46
C ALA A 203 22.01 -1.69 -2.76
N ASN A 204 21.32 -2.85 -2.79
CA ASN A 204 20.07 -3.05 -2.08
C ASN A 204 20.06 -4.37 -1.30
N ALA A 205 19.44 -4.34 -0.12
CA ALA A 205 19.22 -5.49 0.74
C ALA A 205 17.76 -5.56 1.18
N ASP A 206 16.90 -5.84 0.20
CA ASP A 206 15.44 -5.72 0.28
C ASP A 206 14.84 -6.42 1.48
N GLY A 207 15.17 -7.69 1.72
CA GLY A 207 14.56 -8.48 2.77
C GLY A 207 14.77 -7.89 4.17
N TYR A 208 15.96 -7.38 4.45
CA TYR A 208 16.24 -6.73 5.76
C TYR A 208 15.53 -5.39 5.90
N ALA A 209 15.52 -4.58 4.85
CA ALA A 209 14.81 -3.32 4.85
C ALA A 209 13.28 -3.54 4.99
N MET A 210 12.74 -4.59 4.38
CA MET A 210 11.34 -5.00 4.55
C MET A 210 11.04 -5.40 6.00
N LEU A 211 11.87 -6.24 6.63
CA LEU A 211 11.70 -6.64 8.02
C LEU A 211 11.70 -5.42 8.96
N TYR A 212 12.62 -4.50 8.75
CA TYR A 212 12.66 -3.23 9.48
C TYR A 212 11.35 -2.45 9.32
N CYS A 213 10.83 -2.34 8.11
CA CYS A 213 9.58 -1.66 7.83
C CYS A 213 8.35 -2.41 8.39
N PHE A 214 8.37 -3.74 8.48
CA PHE A 214 7.28 -4.49 9.10
C PHE A 214 7.13 -4.17 10.59
N ASP A 215 8.21 -3.83 11.27
CA ASP A 215 8.18 -3.42 12.67
C ASP A 215 7.64 -1.97 12.86
N LYS A 216 7.49 -1.20 11.78
CA LYS A 216 6.83 0.12 11.81
C LYS A 216 5.31 0.06 11.84
N PHE A 217 4.70 -1.07 11.47
CA PHE A 217 3.26 -1.27 11.60
C PHE A 217 2.85 -1.32 13.06
N LYS A 218 1.74 -0.66 13.39
CA LYS A 218 1.18 -0.77 14.74
C LYS A 218 0.40 -2.06 14.88
N SER A 219 0.53 -2.71 16.03
CA SER A 219 -0.07 -4.02 16.29
C SER A 219 -1.60 -4.03 16.27
N ASP A 220 -2.23 -2.88 16.52
CA ASP A 220 -3.68 -2.70 16.60
C ASP A 220 -4.35 -2.43 15.23
N ALA A 221 -3.58 -2.20 14.18
CA ALA A 221 -4.12 -2.00 12.84
C ALA A 221 -4.69 -3.32 12.30
N LYS A 222 -5.99 -3.31 11.91
CA LYS A 222 -6.66 -4.49 11.35
C LYS A 222 -6.19 -4.81 9.94
N ASN A 223 -5.96 -3.77 9.14
CA ASN A 223 -5.59 -3.90 7.73
C ASN A 223 -4.20 -3.28 7.53
N LYS A 224 -3.24 -4.08 7.09
CA LYS A 224 -1.85 -3.69 6.90
C LYS A 224 -1.44 -3.97 5.47
N LEU A 225 -1.03 -2.93 4.74
CA LEU A 225 -0.53 -3.04 3.39
C LEU A 225 0.93 -2.58 3.33
N PHE A 226 1.75 -3.37 2.70
CA PHE A 226 3.14 -3.04 2.42
C PHE A 226 3.36 -2.95 0.92
N PHE A 227 3.92 -1.82 0.46
CA PHE A 227 4.29 -1.62 -0.92
C PHE A 227 5.80 -1.61 -1.05
N MET A 228 6.35 -2.51 -1.85
CA MET A 228 7.73 -2.47 -2.33
C MET A 228 7.77 -1.88 -3.73
N ILE A 229 8.58 -0.87 -3.97
CA ILE A 229 8.80 -0.28 -5.30
C ILE A 229 10.28 -0.41 -5.61
N SER A 230 10.63 -1.26 -6.59
CA SER A 230 12.02 -1.60 -6.92
C SER A 230 12.15 -1.90 -8.41
N ASP A 231 13.38 -1.90 -8.94
CA ASP A 231 13.68 -2.24 -10.33
C ASP A 231 14.39 -3.57 -10.49
N GLY A 232 14.66 -4.31 -9.42
CA GLY A 232 15.46 -5.52 -9.54
C GLY A 232 15.42 -6.47 -8.36
N ALA A 233 16.23 -7.49 -8.46
CA ALA A 233 16.50 -8.41 -7.37
C ALA A 233 17.50 -7.78 -6.39
N PRO A 234 17.50 -8.21 -5.12
CA PRO A 234 18.45 -7.74 -4.14
C PRO A 234 19.88 -8.05 -4.58
N SER A 235 20.78 -7.08 -4.42
CA SER A 235 22.19 -7.22 -4.79
C SER A 235 23.04 -6.32 -3.91
N ALA A 236 23.57 -6.90 -2.85
CA ALA A 236 24.57 -6.26 -1.99
C ALA A 236 25.72 -7.24 -1.72
N THR A 237 26.83 -6.75 -1.19
CA THR A 237 28.00 -7.59 -0.88
C THR A 237 27.61 -8.72 0.09
N GLY A 238 27.69 -9.96 -0.38
CA GLY A 238 27.28 -11.15 0.40
C GLY A 238 25.76 -11.34 0.51
N TYR A 239 24.99 -10.57 -0.22
CA TYR A 239 23.53 -10.68 -0.28
C TYR A 239 23.06 -10.52 -1.73
N ASP A 240 23.23 -11.57 -2.51
CA ASP A 240 22.90 -11.58 -3.93
C ASP A 240 22.44 -12.97 -4.39
N GLY A 241 22.08 -13.07 -5.65
CA GLY A 241 21.72 -14.32 -6.29
C GLY A 241 20.46 -14.98 -5.70
N GLU A 242 20.41 -16.29 -5.76
CA GLU A 242 19.24 -17.09 -5.37
C GLU A 242 18.98 -17.03 -3.85
N ASP A 243 20.02 -17.03 -3.03
CA ASP A 243 19.88 -16.98 -1.57
C ASP A 243 19.20 -15.68 -1.10
N ALA A 244 19.57 -14.55 -1.70
CA ALA A 244 18.96 -13.27 -1.37
C ALA A 244 17.48 -13.21 -1.84
N ARG A 245 17.18 -13.78 -3.00
CA ARG A 245 15.79 -13.90 -3.52
C ARG A 245 14.94 -14.78 -2.60
N GLU A 246 15.48 -15.91 -2.16
CA GLU A 246 14.82 -16.81 -1.22
C GLU A 246 14.54 -16.11 0.12
N HIS A 247 15.51 -15.33 0.62
CA HIS A 247 15.30 -14.53 1.82
C HIS A 247 14.16 -13.52 1.68
N VAL A 248 14.08 -12.76 0.56
CA VAL A 248 12.97 -11.84 0.30
C VAL A 248 11.65 -12.60 0.30
N TRP A 249 11.57 -13.74 -0.37
CA TRP A 249 10.37 -14.57 -0.39
C TRP A 249 9.96 -15.05 1.02
N GLU A 250 10.91 -15.47 1.85
CA GLU A 250 10.65 -15.83 3.25
C GLU A 250 10.13 -14.64 4.06
N VAL A 251 10.70 -13.44 3.85
CA VAL A 251 10.24 -12.20 4.49
C VAL A 251 8.82 -11.85 4.08
N VAL A 252 8.46 -11.99 2.80
CA VAL A 252 7.08 -11.81 2.32
C VAL A 252 6.13 -12.74 3.06
N ARG A 253 6.49 -14.01 3.22
CA ARG A 253 5.69 -14.99 3.99
C ARG A 253 5.58 -14.65 5.47
N GLU A 254 6.66 -14.13 6.05
CA GLU A 254 6.63 -13.64 7.43
C GLU A 254 5.69 -12.44 7.58
N GLY A 255 5.71 -11.49 6.63
CA GLY A 255 4.74 -10.40 6.57
C GLY A 255 3.30 -10.91 6.57
N LYS A 256 3.00 -11.91 5.75
CA LYS A 256 1.68 -12.53 5.70
C LYS A 256 1.25 -13.15 7.04
N LYS A 257 2.17 -13.83 7.75
CA LYS A 257 1.89 -14.35 9.11
C LYS A 257 1.57 -13.25 10.11
N ARG A 258 2.15 -12.05 9.94
CA ARG A 258 1.88 -10.85 10.74
C ARG A 258 0.61 -10.10 10.29
N GLY A 259 -0.13 -10.64 9.31
CA GLY A 259 -1.32 -10.01 8.74
C GLY A 259 -1.00 -8.82 7.84
N ILE A 260 0.22 -8.75 7.30
CA ILE A 260 0.66 -7.71 6.37
C ILE A 260 0.51 -8.26 4.94
N GLU A 261 -0.26 -7.57 4.12
CA GLU A 261 -0.33 -7.87 2.69
C GLU A 261 0.79 -7.13 1.95
N VAL A 262 1.58 -7.86 1.19
CA VAL A 262 2.76 -7.34 0.49
C VAL A 262 2.49 -7.27 -0.99
N LEU A 263 2.65 -6.07 -1.57
CA LEU A 263 2.63 -5.83 -3.01
C LEU A 263 3.98 -5.30 -3.47
N SER A 264 4.54 -5.89 -4.51
CA SER A 264 5.68 -5.32 -5.20
C SER A 264 5.26 -4.67 -6.52
N VAL A 265 5.86 -3.52 -6.80
CA VAL A 265 5.77 -2.80 -8.06
C VAL A 265 7.16 -2.79 -8.70
N GLY A 266 7.34 -3.57 -9.77
CA GLY A 266 8.61 -3.65 -10.48
C GLY A 266 8.74 -2.57 -11.55
N ILE A 267 9.77 -1.73 -11.50
CA ILE A 267 10.05 -0.70 -12.49
C ILE A 267 11.04 -1.25 -13.51
N ASP A 268 10.61 -1.36 -14.79
CA ASP A 268 11.42 -1.82 -15.93
C ASP A 268 12.03 -3.23 -15.80
N ASN A 269 11.60 -4.02 -14.81
CA ASN A 269 12.10 -5.37 -14.62
C ASN A 269 10.98 -6.31 -14.18
N PHE A 270 11.03 -7.55 -14.69
CA PHE A 270 10.08 -8.62 -14.40
C PHE A 270 10.68 -9.74 -13.54
N ASP A 271 11.99 -9.69 -13.30
CA ASP A 271 12.72 -10.76 -12.61
C ASP A 271 12.38 -10.90 -11.12
N GLN A 272 11.56 -10.00 -10.59
CA GLN A 272 11.14 -10.00 -9.19
C GLN A 272 9.87 -10.83 -8.94
N ALA A 273 9.16 -11.25 -9.98
CA ALA A 273 7.83 -11.83 -9.85
C ALA A 273 7.80 -13.12 -9.00
N ASP A 274 8.93 -13.82 -8.88
CA ASP A 274 9.04 -15.04 -8.08
C ASP A 274 9.27 -14.80 -6.58
N MET A 275 9.65 -13.58 -6.19
CA MET A 275 9.88 -13.21 -4.79
C MET A 275 8.60 -12.74 -4.09
N TYR A 276 7.57 -12.35 -4.82
CA TYR A 276 6.36 -11.75 -4.27
C TYR A 276 5.09 -12.52 -4.68
N GLU A 277 4.14 -12.66 -3.78
CA GLU A 277 2.83 -13.26 -4.09
C GLU A 277 1.98 -12.32 -4.97
N GLU A 278 2.09 -11.01 -4.78
CA GLU A 278 1.43 -10.00 -5.60
C GLU A 278 2.47 -9.06 -6.21
N PHE A 279 2.54 -9.05 -7.52
CA PHE A 279 3.52 -8.29 -8.28
C PHE A 279 2.86 -7.55 -9.45
N ILE A 280 3.15 -6.26 -9.58
CA ILE A 280 2.71 -5.43 -10.69
C ILE A 280 3.94 -5.03 -11.52
N PRO A 281 4.13 -5.62 -12.70
CA PRO A 281 5.21 -5.20 -13.58
C PRO A 281 4.90 -3.83 -14.18
N TYR A 282 5.89 -2.96 -14.20
CA TYR A 282 5.84 -1.69 -14.90
C TYR A 282 6.49 -1.78 -16.27
N SER A 283 5.71 -1.47 -17.28
CA SER A 283 6.22 -1.24 -18.63
C SER A 283 5.42 -0.12 -19.30
N GLY A 284 5.56 1.12 -18.77
CA GLY A 284 4.96 2.29 -19.42
C GLY A 284 3.72 2.89 -18.72
N PRO A 285 2.91 3.70 -19.40
CA PRO A 285 1.86 4.53 -18.77
C PRO A 285 0.70 3.76 -18.13
N GLU A 286 0.60 2.46 -18.35
CA GLU A 286 -0.48 1.62 -17.81
C GLU A 286 -0.37 1.34 -16.31
N ILE A 287 0.81 1.55 -15.70
CA ILE A 287 1.02 1.27 -14.27
C ILE A 287 0.03 2.01 -13.38
N THR A 288 -0.26 3.27 -13.75
CA THR A 288 -1.20 4.10 -13.00
C THR A 288 -2.57 3.44 -12.90
N THR A 289 -2.99 2.81 -13.99
CA THR A 289 -4.25 2.08 -14.05
C THR A 289 -4.17 0.79 -13.25
N LYS A 290 -3.08 0.02 -13.37
CA LYS A 290 -2.90 -1.25 -12.64
C LYS A 290 -2.83 -1.04 -11.13
N ILE A 291 -2.05 -0.07 -10.66
CA ILE A 291 -2.00 0.26 -9.22
C ILE A 291 -3.38 0.69 -8.70
N SER A 292 -4.08 1.58 -9.43
CA SER A 292 -5.42 2.02 -9.02
C SER A 292 -6.43 0.87 -8.99
N GLN A 293 -6.38 -0.05 -9.96
CA GLN A 293 -7.24 -1.23 -10.00
C GLN A 293 -6.93 -2.19 -8.84
N TRP A 294 -5.65 -2.42 -8.55
CA TRP A 294 -5.24 -3.26 -7.44
C TRP A 294 -5.70 -2.68 -6.10
N ILE A 295 -5.42 -1.39 -5.86
CA ILE A 295 -5.87 -0.67 -4.67
C ILE A 295 -7.39 -0.79 -4.52
N ARG A 296 -8.14 -0.56 -5.60
CA ARG A 296 -9.59 -0.70 -5.60
C ARG A 296 -10.04 -2.11 -5.22
N LYS A 297 -9.43 -3.15 -5.83
CA LYS A 297 -9.77 -4.54 -5.53
C LYS A 297 -9.55 -4.86 -4.05
N LYS A 298 -8.41 -4.43 -3.50
CA LYS A 298 -8.08 -4.67 -2.09
C LYS A 298 -9.00 -3.92 -1.14
N PHE A 299 -9.24 -2.63 -1.37
CA PHE A 299 -10.16 -1.88 -0.52
C PHE A 299 -11.59 -2.41 -0.57
N MET A 300 -12.05 -2.92 -1.71
CA MET A 300 -13.37 -3.53 -1.81
C MET A 300 -13.44 -4.85 -1.03
N SER A 301 -12.41 -5.70 -1.10
CA SER A 301 -12.36 -6.94 -0.31
C SER A 301 -12.34 -6.65 1.19
N LEU A 302 -11.52 -5.70 1.65
CA LEU A 302 -11.46 -5.29 3.05
C LEU A 302 -12.78 -4.70 3.56
N ALA A 303 -13.54 -3.99 2.70
CA ALA A 303 -14.85 -3.46 3.07
C ALA A 303 -15.92 -4.56 3.18
N ASP A 304 -15.82 -5.60 2.35
CA ASP A 304 -16.76 -6.72 2.38
C ASP A 304 -16.47 -7.66 3.58
N ASP A 305 -15.20 -7.87 3.96
CA ASP A 305 -14.80 -8.67 5.13
C ASP A 305 -15.20 -8.02 6.47
N ASN A 306 -15.38 -6.69 6.51
CA ASN A 306 -15.86 -5.96 7.68
C ASN A 306 -17.40 -5.82 7.72
N SER A 307 -18.13 -6.49 6.81
CA SER A 307 -19.60 -6.39 6.72
C SER A 307 -20.34 -7.50 7.48
N PHE A 308 -19.67 -8.23 8.39
CA PHE A 308 -20.25 -9.26 9.26
C PHE A 308 -20.24 -8.86 10.72
#